data_995b17298f402539aa6ba03f14c624aa
#
_entry.id   995b17298f402539aa6ba03f14c624aa
#
_cell.length_a   1.000
_cell.length_b   1.000
_cell.length_c   1.000
_cell.angle_alpha   90.00
_cell.angle_beta   90.00
_cell.angle_gamma   90.00
#
_symmetry.space_group_name_H-M   'P 1'
#
loop_
_entity.id
_entity.type
_entity.pdbx_description
1 polymer ?
#
loop_
_entity_poly.entity_id
_entity_poly.type
_entity_poly.pdbx_seq_one_letter_code
_entity_poly.pdbx_strand_id
1 'polypeptide(L)'
;MAACSVSMPLTLVNNGISTLLGVGSASILSRALGKGDKKTVDQIMGNLIFWVLVLSTTVMILGILFAPQFLDLVGATGEIKELGVRYLRVLFLGSIFVNFAQSSNMVIRGEGHLKIAMGIMGAGAVLNIILDPIFMYAMGSRGIEGAAIATVLSQLITAVVSVYYFKKKSKVVKINHIAMKKDIFGEMFAVGFSAMMMQVMTLIQQSLMYKMSFKYGGTDNGILMAAALRIFAFSFIPLWGLSQGMQPVIGTNYGA
;
A
#
# COMPACT_ATOMS: atom_id res chain seq x y z
N MET A 1 -12.18 -13.75 -12.10
CA MET A 1 -11.43 -14.24 -10.93
C MET A 1 -9.97 -14.55 -11.29
N ALA A 2 -9.66 -15.45 -12.24
CA ALA A 2 -8.29 -15.80 -12.62
C ALA A 2 -7.41 -14.59 -13.02
N ALA A 3 -7.91 -13.66 -13.84
CA ALA A 3 -7.17 -12.48 -14.25
C ALA A 3 -6.77 -11.56 -13.08
N CYS A 4 -7.64 -11.38 -12.07
CA CYS A 4 -7.31 -10.64 -10.85
C CYS A 4 -6.22 -11.34 -10.04
N SER A 5 -6.29 -12.67 -9.90
CA SER A 5 -5.28 -13.45 -9.15
C SER A 5 -3.91 -13.38 -9.79
N VAL A 6 -3.83 -13.45 -11.13
CA VAL A 6 -2.58 -13.33 -11.88
C VAL A 6 -2.00 -11.91 -11.82
N SER A 7 -2.86 -10.90 -11.64
CA SER A 7 -2.44 -9.50 -11.50
C SER A 7 -1.96 -9.14 -10.08
N MET A 8 -2.24 -9.98 -9.08
CA MET A 8 -1.94 -9.71 -7.67
C MET A 8 -0.46 -9.41 -7.37
N PRO A 9 0.53 -10.15 -7.93
CA PRO A 9 1.94 -9.83 -7.69
C PRO A 9 2.34 -8.43 -8.14
N LEU A 10 1.70 -7.91 -9.18
CA LEU A 10 2.01 -6.59 -9.73
C LEU A 10 1.42 -5.46 -8.89
N THR A 11 0.29 -5.69 -8.22
CA THR A 11 -0.28 -4.71 -7.28
C THR A 11 0.58 -4.55 -6.02
N LEU A 12 1.42 -5.54 -5.70
CA LEU A 12 2.34 -5.49 -4.57
C LEU A 12 3.47 -4.45 -4.77
N VAL A 13 3.76 -4.05 -6.00
CA VAL A 13 4.70 -2.96 -6.27
C VAL A 13 4.21 -1.65 -5.65
N ASN A 14 2.91 -1.34 -5.78
CA ASN A 14 2.32 -0.18 -5.11
C ASN A 14 2.41 -0.27 -3.59
N ASN A 15 2.13 -1.45 -3.01
CA ASN A 15 2.29 -1.67 -1.57
C ASN A 15 3.74 -1.47 -1.11
N GLY A 16 4.71 -1.91 -1.91
CA GLY A 16 6.14 -1.69 -1.65
C GLY A 16 6.48 -0.20 -1.56
N ILE A 17 6.04 0.60 -2.53
CA ILE A 17 6.25 2.06 -2.53
C ILE A 17 5.57 2.73 -1.35
N SER A 18 4.31 2.36 -1.09
CA SER A 18 3.57 2.91 0.06
C SER A 18 4.26 2.61 1.38
N THR A 19 4.79 1.39 1.54
CA THR A 19 5.51 0.96 2.74
C THR A 19 6.84 1.70 2.87
N LEU A 20 7.61 1.78 1.78
CA LEU A 20 8.89 2.51 1.74
C LEU A 20 8.72 3.96 2.20
N LEU A 21 7.79 4.67 1.60
CA LEU A 21 7.57 6.09 1.89
C LEU A 21 6.83 6.31 3.22
N GLY A 22 5.81 5.50 3.49
CA GLY A 22 4.95 5.66 4.66
C GLY A 22 5.61 5.27 5.97
N VAL A 23 6.26 4.10 6.05
CA VAL A 23 6.97 3.65 7.26
C VAL A 23 8.17 4.54 7.54
N GLY A 24 8.94 4.88 6.49
CA GLY A 24 10.07 5.80 6.62
C GLY A 24 9.65 7.16 7.18
N SER A 25 8.61 7.77 6.60
CA SER A 25 8.08 9.06 7.06
C SER A 25 7.51 8.99 8.48
N ALA A 26 6.76 7.94 8.81
CA ALA A 26 6.18 7.77 10.16
C ALA A 26 7.27 7.59 11.23
N SER A 27 8.35 6.90 10.90
CA SER A 27 9.50 6.72 11.82
C SER A 27 10.23 8.03 12.09
N ILE A 28 10.50 8.84 11.05
CA ILE A 28 11.12 10.15 11.22
C ILE A 28 10.20 11.07 12.01
N LEU A 29 8.90 11.08 11.67
CA LEU A 29 7.92 11.90 12.35
C LEU A 29 7.89 11.64 13.85
N SER A 30 7.76 10.38 14.26
CA SER A 30 7.67 10.05 15.69
C SER A 30 8.93 10.46 16.46
N ARG A 31 10.12 10.30 15.86
CA ARG A 31 11.39 10.76 16.48
C ARG A 31 11.51 12.28 16.51
N ALA A 32 11.10 12.97 15.44
CA ALA A 32 11.11 14.43 15.39
C ALA A 32 10.15 15.04 16.42
N LEU A 33 9.00 14.39 16.66
CA LEU A 33 8.06 14.77 17.71
C LEU A 33 8.68 14.62 19.11
N GLY A 34 9.39 13.53 19.36
CA GLY A 34 10.11 13.33 20.62
C GLY A 34 11.18 14.40 20.87
N LYS A 35 11.95 14.74 19.83
CA LYS A 35 12.98 15.80 19.90
C LYS A 35 12.43 17.22 19.96
N GLY A 36 11.14 17.43 19.71
CA GLY A 36 10.56 18.75 19.55
C GLY A 36 11.00 19.48 18.26
N ASP A 37 11.53 18.75 17.27
CA ASP A 37 12.00 19.31 15.99
C ASP A 37 10.85 19.67 15.05
N LYS A 38 10.27 20.83 15.28
CA LYS A 38 9.16 21.36 14.47
C LYS A 38 9.51 21.51 12.99
N LYS A 39 10.77 21.82 12.68
CA LYS A 39 11.21 22.01 11.29
C LYS A 39 11.09 20.72 10.49
N THR A 40 11.56 19.61 11.03
CA THR A 40 11.43 18.29 10.40
C THR A 40 9.96 17.86 10.31
N VAL A 41 9.17 18.06 11.36
CA VAL A 41 7.73 17.74 11.37
C VAL A 41 6.99 18.48 10.26
N ASP A 42 7.24 19.79 10.08
CA ASP A 42 6.58 20.61 9.04
C ASP A 42 6.97 20.22 7.61
N GLN A 43 8.12 19.61 7.41
CA GLN A 43 8.66 19.23 6.10
C GLN A 43 8.30 17.80 5.67
N ILE A 44 7.98 16.90 6.62
CA ILE A 44 7.74 15.48 6.34
C ILE A 44 6.65 15.27 5.30
N MET A 45 5.51 15.94 5.46
CA MET A 45 4.37 15.71 4.57
C MET A 45 4.64 16.24 3.15
N GLY A 46 5.32 17.38 3.04
CA GLY A 46 5.75 17.93 1.75
C GLY A 46 6.72 17.00 1.01
N ASN A 47 7.68 16.43 1.74
CA ASN A 47 8.64 15.48 1.20
C ASN A 47 7.95 14.14 0.80
N LEU A 48 7.03 13.64 1.62
CA LEU A 48 6.23 12.45 1.33
C LEU A 48 5.44 12.64 0.03
N ILE A 49 4.69 13.74 -0.10
CA ILE A 49 3.88 14.03 -1.29
C ILE A 49 4.76 14.09 -2.54
N PHE A 50 5.91 14.78 -2.45
CA PHE A 50 6.84 14.87 -3.57
C PHE A 50 7.26 13.47 -4.06
N TRP A 51 7.71 12.60 -3.15
CA TRP A 51 8.18 11.28 -3.53
C TRP A 51 7.06 10.32 -3.92
N VAL A 52 5.88 10.44 -3.32
CA VAL A 52 4.69 9.71 -3.78
C VAL A 52 4.38 10.08 -5.23
N LEU A 53 4.38 11.36 -5.57
CA LEU A 53 4.13 11.79 -6.96
C LEU A 53 5.19 11.24 -7.92
N VAL A 54 6.46 11.38 -7.59
CA VAL A 54 7.57 10.91 -8.45
C VAL A 54 7.51 9.39 -8.65
N LEU A 55 7.52 8.61 -7.56
CA LEU A 55 7.60 7.16 -7.65
C LEU A 55 6.29 6.56 -8.20
N SER A 56 5.14 7.07 -7.79
CA SER A 56 3.86 6.56 -8.29
C SER A 56 3.62 6.90 -9.76
N THR A 57 4.04 8.07 -10.23
CA THR A 57 3.98 8.41 -11.65
C THR A 57 4.91 7.52 -12.47
N THR A 58 6.12 7.25 -11.96
CA THR A 58 7.05 6.31 -12.61
C THR A 58 6.44 4.91 -12.73
N VAL A 59 5.87 4.38 -11.63
CA VAL A 59 5.23 3.06 -11.65
C VAL A 59 3.96 3.07 -12.49
N MET A 60 3.19 4.14 -12.49
CA MET A 60 2.02 4.30 -13.36
C MET A 60 2.42 4.19 -14.84
N ILE A 61 3.42 4.94 -15.26
CA ILE A 61 3.89 4.93 -16.67
C ILE A 61 4.45 3.56 -17.03
N LEU A 62 5.37 3.03 -16.24
CA LEU A 62 5.97 1.71 -16.49
C LEU A 62 4.93 0.59 -16.43
N GLY A 63 4.02 0.65 -15.46
CA GLY A 63 2.95 -0.34 -15.29
C GLY A 63 1.98 -0.36 -16.47
N ILE A 64 1.59 0.79 -16.99
CA ILE A 64 0.69 0.88 -18.17
C ILE A 64 1.40 0.41 -19.44
N LEU A 65 2.66 0.80 -19.66
CA LEU A 65 3.44 0.44 -20.84
C LEU A 65 3.78 -1.04 -20.87
N PHE A 66 4.24 -1.59 -19.74
CA PHE A 66 4.75 -2.95 -19.63
C PHE A 66 3.74 -3.96 -19.05
N ALA A 67 2.46 -3.57 -18.87
CA ALA A 67 1.43 -4.49 -18.37
C ALA A 67 1.34 -5.83 -19.15
N PRO A 68 1.40 -5.85 -20.50
CA PRO A 68 1.38 -7.12 -21.24
C PRO A 68 2.59 -8.01 -20.94
N GLN A 69 3.79 -7.42 -20.90
CA GLN A 69 5.05 -8.13 -20.63
C GLN A 69 5.11 -8.68 -19.21
N PHE A 70 4.60 -7.93 -18.25
CA PHE A 70 4.50 -8.40 -16.87
C PHE A 70 3.57 -9.62 -16.73
N LEU A 71 2.46 -9.63 -17.45
CA LEU A 71 1.55 -10.76 -17.45
C LEU A 71 2.12 -11.98 -18.18
N ASP A 72 2.93 -11.78 -19.21
CA ASP A 72 3.69 -12.87 -19.84
C ASP A 72 4.67 -13.53 -18.86
N LEU A 73 5.38 -12.74 -18.07
CA LEU A 73 6.32 -13.25 -17.04
C LEU A 73 5.61 -14.08 -15.96
N VAL A 74 4.36 -13.76 -15.65
CA VAL A 74 3.53 -14.53 -14.68
C VAL A 74 2.84 -15.72 -15.34
N GLY A 75 2.99 -15.90 -16.67
CA GLY A 75 2.43 -17.03 -17.42
C GLY A 75 0.96 -16.87 -17.81
N ALA A 76 0.43 -15.64 -17.84
CA ALA A 76 -0.92 -15.38 -18.31
C ALA A 76 -0.99 -15.50 -19.83
N THR A 77 -1.99 -16.23 -20.34
CA THR A 77 -2.19 -16.45 -21.78
C THR A 77 -3.65 -16.22 -22.18
N GLY A 78 -3.89 -15.99 -23.46
CA GLY A 78 -5.22 -15.86 -24.06
C GLY A 78 -6.08 -14.77 -23.41
N GLU A 79 -7.34 -15.07 -23.19
CA GLU A 79 -8.34 -14.15 -22.64
C GLU A 79 -7.98 -13.65 -21.23
N ILE A 80 -7.34 -14.49 -20.40
CA ILE A 80 -6.91 -14.13 -19.06
C ILE A 80 -5.87 -13.00 -19.10
N LYS A 81 -4.95 -13.04 -20.06
CA LYS A 81 -3.96 -11.98 -20.27
C LYS A 81 -4.63 -10.68 -20.70
N GLU A 82 -5.55 -10.73 -21.68
CA GLU A 82 -6.23 -9.53 -22.15
C GLU A 82 -7.02 -8.83 -21.06
N LEU A 83 -7.82 -9.59 -20.30
CA LEU A 83 -8.57 -9.08 -19.16
C LEU A 83 -7.64 -8.55 -18.05
N GLY A 84 -6.52 -9.24 -17.79
CA GLY A 84 -5.50 -8.82 -16.84
C GLY A 84 -4.83 -7.50 -17.22
N VAL A 85 -4.50 -7.30 -18.51
CA VAL A 85 -3.93 -6.04 -19.02
C VAL A 85 -4.90 -4.87 -18.80
N ARG A 86 -6.18 -5.06 -19.13
CA ARG A 86 -7.21 -4.02 -18.93
C ARG A 86 -7.36 -3.66 -17.46
N TYR A 87 -7.44 -4.66 -16.58
CA TYR A 87 -7.51 -4.49 -15.14
C TYR A 87 -6.29 -3.73 -14.57
N LEU A 88 -5.08 -4.17 -14.93
CA LEU A 88 -3.84 -3.56 -14.45
C LEU A 88 -3.66 -2.12 -14.90
N ARG A 89 -4.00 -1.80 -16.15
CA ARG A 89 -3.90 -0.43 -16.64
C ARG A 89 -4.75 0.53 -15.82
N VAL A 90 -5.97 0.13 -15.47
CA VAL A 90 -6.84 0.94 -14.61
C VAL A 90 -6.24 1.08 -13.20
N LEU A 91 -5.73 -0.01 -12.61
CA LEU A 91 -5.11 0.04 -11.29
C LEU A 91 -3.85 0.91 -11.26
N PHE A 92 -3.00 0.81 -12.30
CA PHE A 92 -1.80 1.64 -12.37
C PHE A 92 -2.12 3.13 -12.58
N LEU A 93 -3.19 3.47 -13.27
CA LEU A 93 -3.69 4.86 -13.30
C LEU A 93 -4.02 5.39 -11.91
N GLY A 94 -4.50 4.52 -11.03
CA GLY A 94 -4.79 4.85 -9.64
C GLY A 94 -3.60 4.83 -8.68
N SER A 95 -2.39 4.48 -9.12
CA SER A 95 -1.22 4.27 -8.25
C SER A 95 -0.92 5.46 -7.35
N ILE A 96 -1.08 6.69 -7.84
CA ILE A 96 -0.84 7.91 -7.06
C ILE A 96 -1.78 7.96 -5.84
N PHE A 97 -3.06 7.66 -6.05
CA PHE A 97 -4.07 7.69 -4.98
C PHE A 97 -3.85 6.58 -3.97
N VAL A 98 -3.57 5.35 -4.46
CA VAL A 98 -3.27 4.19 -3.61
C VAL A 98 -2.06 4.47 -2.72
N ASN A 99 -0.94 4.88 -3.33
CA ASN A 99 0.30 5.11 -2.59
C ASN A 99 0.17 6.28 -1.62
N PHE A 100 -0.51 7.35 -2.01
CA PHE A 100 -0.75 8.49 -1.13
C PHE A 100 -1.67 8.12 0.04
N ALA A 101 -2.78 7.43 -0.21
CA ALA A 101 -3.72 7.02 0.84
C ALA A 101 -3.04 6.12 1.89
N GLN A 102 -2.29 5.12 1.44
CA GLN A 102 -1.60 4.19 2.35
C GLN A 102 -0.45 4.85 3.11
N SER A 103 0.42 5.61 2.42
CA SER A 103 1.54 6.30 3.06
C SER A 103 1.07 7.36 4.05
N SER A 104 0.05 8.14 3.68
CA SER A 104 -0.57 9.14 4.57
C SER A 104 -1.17 8.49 5.82
N ASN A 105 -1.78 7.33 5.69
CA ASN A 105 -2.32 6.59 6.82
C ASN A 105 -1.23 6.18 7.81
N MET A 106 -0.05 5.79 7.31
CA MET A 106 1.11 5.48 8.17
C MET A 106 1.62 6.72 8.90
N VAL A 107 1.60 7.90 8.26
CA VAL A 107 1.95 9.18 8.91
C VAL A 107 0.93 9.56 9.98
N ILE A 108 -0.38 9.40 9.74
CA ILE A 108 -1.43 9.65 10.75
C ILE A 108 -1.22 8.75 11.99
N ARG A 109 -0.80 7.51 11.77
CA ARG A 109 -0.41 6.61 12.88
C ARG A 109 0.84 7.10 13.59
N GLY A 110 1.82 7.59 12.84
CA GLY A 110 3.04 8.20 13.38
C GLY A 110 2.80 9.43 14.27
N GLU A 111 1.69 10.18 14.03
CA GLU A 111 1.19 11.24 14.91
C GLU A 111 0.56 10.72 16.22
N GLY A 112 0.38 9.39 16.36
CA GLY A 112 -0.35 8.78 17.47
C GLY A 112 -1.87 8.68 17.27
N HIS A 113 -2.41 9.10 16.14
CA HIS A 113 -3.85 9.11 15.85
C HIS A 113 -4.35 7.80 15.21
N LEU A 114 -4.02 6.65 15.84
CA LEU A 114 -4.32 5.31 15.33
C LEU A 114 -5.81 5.10 15.00
N LYS A 115 -6.71 5.56 15.89
CA LYS A 115 -8.18 5.42 15.68
C LYS A 115 -8.65 6.13 14.43
N ILE A 116 -8.11 7.32 14.14
CA ILE A 116 -8.46 8.09 12.93
C ILE A 116 -7.91 7.38 11.69
N ALA A 117 -6.67 6.93 11.73
CA ALA A 117 -6.07 6.17 10.63
C ALA A 117 -6.88 4.91 10.30
N MET A 118 -7.28 4.13 11.32
CA MET A 118 -8.13 2.96 11.15
C MET A 118 -9.51 3.32 10.58
N GLY A 119 -10.12 4.40 11.06
CA GLY A 119 -11.42 4.89 10.57
C GLY A 119 -11.37 5.26 9.09
N ILE A 120 -10.35 5.98 8.65
CA ILE A 120 -10.17 6.37 7.24
C ILE A 120 -9.98 5.14 6.35
N MET A 121 -9.12 4.20 6.74
CA MET A 121 -8.88 2.97 5.97
C MET A 121 -10.11 2.05 5.97
N GLY A 122 -10.78 1.91 7.12
CA GLY A 122 -12.00 1.12 7.24
C GLY A 122 -13.13 1.68 6.37
N ALA A 123 -13.34 2.99 6.38
CA ALA A 123 -14.33 3.64 5.51
C ALA A 123 -14.00 3.42 4.02
N GLY A 124 -12.73 3.51 3.62
CA GLY A 124 -12.28 3.21 2.27
C GLY A 124 -12.56 1.76 1.86
N ALA A 125 -12.30 0.80 2.76
CA ALA A 125 -12.58 -0.61 2.51
C ALA A 125 -14.09 -0.90 2.37
N VAL A 126 -14.92 -0.35 3.26
CA VAL A 126 -16.38 -0.47 3.16
C VAL A 126 -16.90 0.15 1.86
N LEU A 127 -16.38 1.31 1.50
CA LEU A 127 -16.75 1.97 0.23
C LEU A 127 -16.38 1.09 -0.98
N ASN A 128 -15.19 0.48 -0.97
CA ASN A 128 -14.78 -0.45 -2.04
C ASN A 128 -15.74 -1.64 -2.14
N ILE A 129 -16.09 -2.28 -1.00
CA ILE A 129 -17.04 -3.40 -0.98
C ILE A 129 -18.40 -3.01 -1.58
N ILE A 130 -18.85 -1.78 -1.36
CA ILE A 130 -20.13 -1.28 -1.91
C ILE A 130 -19.98 -0.96 -3.41
N LEU A 131 -18.88 -0.34 -3.81
CA LEU A 131 -18.67 0.09 -5.20
C LEU A 131 -18.35 -1.06 -6.14
N ASP A 132 -17.67 -2.11 -5.68
CA ASP A 132 -17.29 -3.26 -6.51
C ASP A 132 -18.49 -3.87 -7.24
N PRO A 133 -19.57 -4.34 -6.58
CA PRO A 133 -20.71 -4.92 -7.27
C PRO A 133 -21.45 -3.90 -8.15
N ILE A 134 -21.51 -2.63 -7.77
CA ILE A 134 -22.18 -1.58 -8.53
C ILE A 134 -21.46 -1.37 -9.88
N PHE A 135 -20.14 -1.18 -9.85
CA PHE A 135 -19.38 -0.96 -11.08
C PHE A 135 -19.24 -2.22 -11.93
N MET A 136 -19.12 -3.39 -11.30
CA MET A 136 -19.09 -4.66 -12.03
C MET A 136 -20.40 -4.92 -12.77
N TYR A 137 -21.55 -4.63 -12.15
CA TYR A 137 -22.85 -4.79 -12.77
C TYR A 137 -23.11 -3.72 -13.85
N ALA A 138 -22.82 -2.45 -13.56
CA ALA A 138 -23.03 -1.35 -14.49
C ALA A 138 -22.19 -1.48 -15.78
N MET A 139 -20.99 -2.05 -15.70
CA MET A 139 -20.09 -2.24 -16.84
C MET A 139 -20.30 -3.57 -17.60
N GLY A 140 -21.14 -4.47 -17.11
CA GLY A 140 -21.54 -5.70 -17.79
C GLY A 140 -20.36 -6.53 -18.29
N SER A 141 -20.13 -6.60 -19.59
CA SER A 141 -19.02 -7.34 -20.20
C SER A 141 -17.61 -6.85 -19.80
N ARG A 142 -17.51 -5.63 -19.28
CA ARG A 142 -16.27 -5.03 -18.73
C ARG A 142 -16.23 -5.02 -17.20
N GLY A 143 -16.93 -5.92 -16.56
CA GLY A 143 -17.03 -5.96 -15.09
C GLY A 143 -15.70 -6.02 -14.35
N ILE A 144 -14.65 -6.58 -14.98
CA ILE A 144 -13.30 -6.62 -14.39
C ILE A 144 -12.64 -5.23 -14.33
N GLU A 145 -12.88 -4.40 -15.34
CA GLU A 145 -12.48 -2.99 -15.34
C GLU A 145 -13.30 -2.21 -14.30
N GLY A 146 -14.58 -2.55 -14.15
CA GLY A 146 -15.45 -1.99 -13.12
C GLY A 146 -14.91 -2.19 -11.71
N ALA A 147 -14.45 -3.39 -11.37
CA ALA A 147 -13.81 -3.67 -10.08
C ALA A 147 -12.52 -2.84 -9.88
N ALA A 148 -11.70 -2.69 -10.92
CA ALA A 148 -10.51 -1.84 -10.85
C ALA A 148 -10.87 -0.36 -10.62
N ILE A 149 -11.90 0.16 -11.30
CA ILE A 149 -12.39 1.53 -11.13
C ILE A 149 -12.93 1.74 -9.72
N ALA A 150 -13.71 0.79 -9.19
CA ALA A 150 -14.22 0.85 -7.82
C ALA A 150 -13.08 0.93 -6.80
N THR A 151 -12.04 0.14 -6.99
CA THR A 151 -10.83 0.18 -6.16
C THR A 151 -10.14 1.54 -6.24
N VAL A 152 -9.88 2.05 -7.44
CA VAL A 152 -9.23 3.36 -7.64
C VAL A 152 -10.06 4.49 -7.04
N LEU A 153 -11.38 4.46 -7.23
CA LEU A 153 -12.27 5.48 -6.69
C LEU A 153 -12.32 5.47 -5.16
N SER A 154 -12.37 4.30 -4.54
CA SER A 154 -12.33 4.19 -3.07
C SER A 154 -10.99 4.70 -2.51
N GLN A 155 -9.88 4.44 -3.19
CA GLN A 155 -8.56 4.96 -2.80
C GLN A 155 -8.45 6.47 -3.04
N LEU A 156 -9.02 7.00 -4.12
CA LEU A 156 -9.12 8.44 -4.36
C LEU A 156 -9.86 9.14 -3.21
N ILE A 157 -11.02 8.60 -2.82
CA ILE A 157 -11.81 9.17 -1.71
C ILE A 157 -11.01 9.08 -0.41
N THR A 158 -10.34 7.96 -0.13
CA THR A 158 -9.46 7.79 1.02
C THR A 158 -8.33 8.82 1.01
N ALA A 159 -7.72 9.07 -0.14
CA ALA A 159 -6.69 10.08 -0.32
C ALA A 159 -7.22 11.51 -0.04
N VAL A 160 -8.39 11.85 -0.57
CA VAL A 160 -9.04 13.16 -0.34
C VAL A 160 -9.36 13.35 1.15
N VAL A 161 -9.89 12.32 1.82
CA VAL A 161 -10.15 12.37 3.27
C VAL A 161 -8.85 12.55 4.06
N SER A 162 -7.77 11.90 3.64
CA SER A 162 -6.44 12.07 4.26
C SER A 162 -5.91 13.51 4.07
N VAL A 163 -6.06 14.10 2.88
CA VAL A 163 -5.72 15.51 2.64
C VAL A 163 -6.55 16.45 3.53
N TYR A 164 -7.86 16.20 3.63
CA TYR A 164 -8.74 16.97 4.51
C TYR A 164 -8.29 16.88 5.97
N TYR A 165 -7.91 15.69 6.42
CA TYR A 165 -7.37 15.49 7.76
C TYR A 165 -6.15 16.36 8.02
N PHE A 166 -5.13 16.31 7.15
CA PHE A 166 -3.90 17.09 7.32
C PHE A 166 -4.11 18.61 7.20
N LYS A 167 -5.09 19.05 6.41
CA LYS A 167 -5.41 20.49 6.28
C LYS A 167 -6.25 21.06 7.42
N LYS A 168 -7.16 20.28 7.98
CA LYS A 168 -8.18 20.78 8.91
C LYS A 168 -8.13 20.18 10.32
N LYS A 169 -7.72 18.94 10.46
CA LYS A 169 -7.80 18.17 11.72
C LYS A 169 -6.45 17.99 12.40
N SER A 170 -5.39 17.74 11.65
CA SER A 170 -4.05 17.59 12.23
C SER A 170 -3.57 18.91 12.82
N LYS A 171 -3.14 18.83 14.08
CA LYS A 171 -2.51 19.96 14.80
C LYS A 171 -0.99 19.89 14.72
N VAL A 172 -0.45 18.77 14.32
CA VAL A 172 0.97 18.40 14.37
C VAL A 172 1.59 18.52 12.99
N VAL A 173 1.09 17.74 12.03
CA VAL A 173 1.63 17.69 10.68
C VAL A 173 0.72 18.46 9.72
N LYS A 174 1.30 19.37 8.96
CA LYS A 174 0.57 20.17 7.96
C LYS A 174 1.17 20.00 6.58
N ILE A 175 0.31 20.17 5.56
CA ILE A 175 0.77 20.24 4.16
C ILE A 175 1.14 21.71 3.89
N ASN A 176 2.42 22.06 4.08
CA ASN A 176 2.88 23.44 3.86
C ASN A 176 3.51 23.62 2.47
N HIS A 177 4.67 23.02 2.25
CA HIS A 177 5.40 23.12 0.98
C HIS A 177 5.75 21.75 0.46
N ILE A 178 5.39 21.47 -0.79
CA ILE A 178 5.79 20.23 -1.47
C ILE A 178 7.19 20.45 -2.02
N ALA A 179 8.20 19.89 -1.37
CA ALA A 179 9.58 20.02 -1.79
C ALA A 179 10.41 18.80 -1.37
N MET A 180 11.36 18.45 -2.21
CA MET A 180 12.38 17.44 -1.87
C MET A 180 13.36 18.00 -0.83
N LYS A 181 13.54 17.28 0.27
CA LYS A 181 14.58 17.52 1.27
C LYS A 181 15.49 16.30 1.33
N LYS A 182 16.74 16.46 0.88
CA LYS A 182 17.71 15.36 0.78
C LYS A 182 17.97 14.68 2.12
N ASP A 183 18.09 15.45 3.19
CA ASP A 183 18.36 14.94 4.54
C ASP A 183 17.24 14.03 5.03
N ILE A 184 15.97 14.45 4.84
CA ILE A 184 14.79 13.66 5.19
C ILE A 184 14.65 12.45 4.27
N PHE A 185 14.92 12.60 2.98
CA PHE A 185 14.80 11.51 2.03
C PHE A 185 15.76 10.36 2.31
N GLY A 186 17.03 10.64 2.57
CA GLY A 186 18.02 9.59 2.86
C GLY A 186 17.61 8.72 4.03
N GLU A 187 17.17 9.33 5.12
CA GLU A 187 16.72 8.62 6.32
C GLU A 187 15.38 7.90 6.10
N MET A 188 14.42 8.55 5.42
CA MET A 188 13.15 7.97 5.04
C MET A 188 13.33 6.73 4.17
N PHE A 189 14.23 6.81 3.18
CA PHE A 189 14.54 5.71 2.29
C PHE A 189 15.21 4.55 3.04
N ALA A 190 16.20 4.81 3.88
CA ALA A 190 16.91 3.76 4.63
C ALA A 190 15.97 2.94 5.52
N VAL A 191 15.11 3.61 6.29
CA VAL A 191 14.14 2.93 7.16
C VAL A 191 13.04 2.25 6.34
N GLY A 192 12.48 2.94 5.38
CA GLY A 192 11.40 2.44 4.54
C GLY A 192 11.83 1.29 3.64
N PHE A 193 13.07 1.31 3.13
CA PHE A 193 13.62 0.23 2.32
C PHE A 193 13.73 -1.09 3.11
N SER A 194 14.15 -1.02 4.37
CA SER A 194 14.17 -2.19 5.24
C SER A 194 12.77 -2.81 5.41
N ALA A 195 11.75 -1.97 5.64
CA ALA A 195 10.37 -2.42 5.75
C ALA A 195 9.82 -3.00 4.43
N MET A 196 10.14 -2.38 3.30
CA MET A 196 9.80 -2.89 1.97
C MET A 196 10.47 -4.24 1.70
N MET A 197 11.76 -4.40 2.05
CA MET A 197 12.47 -5.67 1.88
C MET A 197 11.88 -6.79 2.73
N MET A 198 11.46 -6.52 3.96
CA MET A 198 10.73 -7.51 4.76
C MET A 198 9.47 -8.02 4.05
N GLN A 199 8.71 -7.13 3.42
CA GLN A 199 7.51 -7.51 2.68
C GLN A 199 7.84 -8.34 1.44
N VAL A 200 8.88 -7.97 0.69
CA VAL A 200 9.36 -8.73 -0.47
C VAL A 200 9.84 -10.12 -0.04
N MET A 201 10.61 -10.23 1.04
CA MET A 201 11.09 -11.51 1.56
C MET A 201 9.94 -12.42 2.01
N THR A 202 8.91 -11.87 2.64
CA THR A 202 7.70 -12.63 3.03
C THR A 202 6.98 -13.20 1.79
N LEU A 203 6.90 -12.44 0.70
CA LEU A 203 6.32 -12.92 -0.56
C LEU A 203 7.14 -14.03 -1.19
N ILE A 204 8.46 -13.87 -1.23
CA ILE A 204 9.37 -14.91 -1.74
C ILE A 204 9.21 -16.18 -0.90
N GLN A 205 9.23 -16.05 0.43
CA GLN A 205 9.04 -17.16 1.35
C GLN A 205 7.72 -17.91 1.09
N GLN A 206 6.60 -17.19 1.03
CA GLN A 206 5.30 -17.81 0.76
C GLN A 206 5.27 -18.49 -0.61
N SER A 207 5.80 -17.86 -1.65
CA SER A 207 5.87 -18.43 -3.00
C SER A 207 6.70 -19.71 -3.03
N LEU A 208 7.83 -19.74 -2.34
CA LEU A 208 8.67 -20.93 -2.22
C LEU A 208 7.96 -22.05 -1.45
N MET A 209 7.27 -21.72 -0.35
CA MET A 209 6.51 -22.69 0.44
C MET A 209 5.40 -23.34 -0.40
N TYR A 210 4.64 -22.53 -1.17
CA TYR A 210 3.63 -23.07 -2.09
C TYR A 210 4.27 -23.97 -3.15
N LYS A 211 5.32 -23.48 -3.84
CA LYS A 211 5.99 -24.25 -4.90
C LYS A 211 6.52 -25.60 -4.39
N MET A 212 7.14 -25.61 -3.22
CA MET A 212 7.67 -26.84 -2.61
C MET A 212 6.54 -27.78 -2.18
N SER A 213 5.47 -27.25 -1.58
CA SER A 213 4.33 -28.06 -1.16
C SER A 213 3.65 -28.74 -2.35
N PHE A 214 3.42 -28.03 -3.45
CA PHE A 214 2.87 -28.61 -4.68
C PHE A 214 3.83 -29.63 -5.33
N LYS A 215 5.13 -29.31 -5.38
CA LYS A 215 6.13 -30.16 -6.05
C LYS A 215 6.33 -31.50 -5.35
N TYR A 216 6.42 -31.51 -4.02
CA TYR A 216 6.77 -32.69 -3.24
C TYR A 216 5.55 -33.35 -2.57
N GLY A 217 4.50 -32.60 -2.33
CA GLY A 217 3.31 -33.09 -1.63
C GLY A 217 2.05 -33.22 -2.50
N GLY A 218 2.13 -32.85 -3.78
CA GLY A 218 0.97 -32.89 -4.68
C GLY A 218 -0.08 -31.82 -4.38
N THR A 219 -1.22 -31.91 -5.06
CA THR A 219 -2.29 -30.90 -5.00
C THR A 219 -2.90 -30.79 -3.60
N ASP A 220 -3.12 -31.90 -2.91
CA ASP A 220 -3.77 -31.92 -1.59
C ASP A 220 -2.91 -31.21 -0.53
N ASN A 221 -1.61 -31.48 -0.51
CA ASN A 221 -0.68 -30.79 0.39
C ASN A 221 -0.51 -29.30 0.04
N GLY A 222 -0.63 -28.94 -1.23
CA GLY A 222 -0.69 -27.53 -1.65
C GLY A 222 -1.92 -26.82 -1.10
N ILE A 223 -3.08 -27.45 -1.10
CA ILE A 223 -4.32 -26.92 -0.53
C ILE A 223 -4.22 -26.80 1.00
N LEU A 224 -3.68 -27.84 1.68
CA LEU A 224 -3.43 -27.80 3.12
C LEU A 224 -2.47 -26.67 3.51
N MET A 225 -1.39 -26.48 2.74
CA MET A 225 -0.46 -25.35 2.95
C MET A 225 -1.16 -24.01 2.80
N ALA A 226 -2.04 -23.86 1.81
CA ALA A 226 -2.82 -22.62 1.64
C ALA A 226 -3.73 -22.34 2.85
N ALA A 227 -4.39 -23.37 3.38
CA ALA A 227 -5.21 -23.26 4.59
C ALA A 227 -4.35 -22.90 5.82
N ALA A 228 -3.21 -23.57 6.00
CA ALA A 228 -2.29 -23.32 7.10
C ALA A 228 -1.75 -21.88 7.08
N LEU A 229 -1.35 -21.36 5.90
CA LEU A 229 -0.89 -19.98 5.76
C LEU A 229 -1.99 -18.95 6.05
N ARG A 230 -3.25 -19.25 5.74
CA ARG A 230 -4.38 -18.38 6.10
C ARG A 230 -4.61 -18.34 7.62
N ILE A 231 -4.57 -19.48 8.30
CA ILE A 231 -4.69 -19.58 9.76
C ILE A 231 -3.52 -18.82 10.41
N PHE A 232 -2.30 -19.03 9.92
CA PHE A 232 -1.11 -18.32 10.38
C PHE A 232 -1.24 -16.81 10.22
N ALA A 233 -1.65 -16.33 9.04
CA ALA A 233 -1.88 -14.91 8.78
C ALA A 233 -2.91 -14.33 9.75
N PHE A 234 -4.02 -15.03 9.98
CA PHE A 234 -5.05 -14.60 10.93
C PHE A 234 -4.53 -14.49 12.36
N SER A 235 -3.69 -15.45 12.79
CA SER A 235 -3.05 -15.43 14.11
C SER A 235 -2.06 -14.26 14.28
N PHE A 236 -1.48 -13.76 13.20
CA PHE A 236 -0.55 -12.62 13.19
C PHE A 236 -1.23 -11.25 13.21
N ILE A 237 -2.53 -11.15 12.88
CA ILE A 237 -3.26 -9.87 12.83
C ILE A 237 -3.16 -9.09 14.15
N PRO A 238 -3.38 -9.70 15.35
CA PRO A 238 -3.25 -8.97 16.62
C PRO A 238 -1.83 -8.47 16.88
N LEU A 239 -0.81 -9.26 16.55
CA LEU A 239 0.60 -8.89 16.71
C LEU A 239 0.97 -7.72 15.79
N TRP A 240 0.48 -7.73 14.56
CA TRP A 240 0.65 -6.63 13.62
C TRP A 240 -0.02 -5.35 14.12
N GLY A 241 -1.23 -5.45 14.64
CA GLY A 241 -1.94 -4.32 15.24
C GLY A 241 -1.17 -3.72 16.41
N LEU A 242 -0.66 -4.56 17.30
CA LEU A 242 0.16 -4.15 18.44
C LEU A 242 1.45 -3.45 17.99
N SER A 243 2.19 -4.05 17.05
CA SER A 243 3.42 -3.49 16.49
C SER A 243 3.20 -2.10 15.87
N GLN A 244 2.13 -1.94 15.10
CA GLN A 244 1.76 -0.65 14.50
C GLN A 244 1.38 0.41 15.53
N GLY A 245 0.75 0.00 16.64
CA GLY A 245 0.41 0.90 17.74
C GLY A 245 1.62 1.31 18.59
N MET A 246 2.62 0.43 18.71
CA MET A 246 3.85 0.71 19.45
C MET A 246 4.81 1.65 18.71
N GLN A 247 4.79 1.67 17.39
CA GLN A 247 5.71 2.47 16.57
C GLN A 247 5.78 3.96 16.96
N PRO A 248 4.67 4.71 17.09
CA PRO A 248 4.73 6.11 17.51
C PRO A 248 5.22 6.28 18.94
N VAL A 249 4.83 5.38 19.84
CA VAL A 249 5.24 5.46 21.26
C VAL A 249 6.76 5.25 21.39
N ILE A 250 7.30 4.20 20.77
CA ILE A 250 8.74 3.91 20.81
C ILE A 250 9.51 5.04 20.10
N GLY A 251 9.05 5.48 18.93
CA GLY A 251 9.74 6.53 18.18
C GLY A 251 9.80 7.86 18.93
N THR A 252 8.71 8.26 19.60
CA THR A 252 8.67 9.49 20.38
C THR A 252 9.57 9.42 21.61
N ASN A 253 9.55 8.31 22.37
CA ASN A 253 10.43 8.13 23.51
C ASN A 253 11.91 8.02 23.14
N TYR A 254 12.22 7.39 22.00
CA TYR A 254 13.59 7.33 21.49
C TYR A 254 14.11 8.70 21.02
N GLY A 255 13.22 9.57 20.55
CA GLY A 255 13.55 10.93 20.13
C GLY A 255 13.74 11.91 21.29
N ALA A 256 13.04 11.70 22.41
CA ALA A 256 13.10 12.53 23.60
C ALA A 256 14.44 12.39 24.35
#